data_e66638f5d033469df4a24514274f57a5
#
_entry.id   e66638f5d033469df4a24514274f57a5
#
_cell.length_a   1.000
_cell.length_b   1.000
_cell.length_c   1.000
_cell.angle_alpha   90.00
_cell.angle_beta   90.00
_cell.angle_gamma   90.00
#
_symmetry.space_group_name_H-M   'P 1'
#
loop_
_entity.id
_entity.type
_entity.pdbx_description
1 polymer ?
#
loop_
_entity_poly.entity_id
_entity_poly.type
_entity_poly.pdbx_seq_one_letter_code
_entity_poly.pdbx_strand_id
1 'polypeptide(L)'
;MEAAKNLLIDSLGNIIASIRTGGNVELNQNMANNLGDNNRMSPLYLGMLIHSLDFDDTHYDALIHTGAITVPAAMYSSFNKKINGEDFLTALVIGVDFAVHLASIEKHLFHKKGFHATSVVGVFSSALIYGYLNKFSKIS
;
A
#
# COMPACT_ATOMS: atom_id res chain seq x y z
N MET A 1 5.13 2.86 -15.95
CA MET A 1 6.32 3.11 -15.11
C MET A 1 6.33 4.53 -14.51
N GLU A 2 6.08 5.60 -15.27
CA GLU A 2 6.09 6.97 -14.70
C GLU A 2 4.99 7.18 -13.65
N ALA A 3 3.77 6.72 -13.91
CA ALA A 3 2.70 6.76 -12.91
C ALA A 3 3.05 6.04 -11.59
N ALA A 4 3.75 4.91 -11.67
CA ALA A 4 4.20 4.19 -10.46
C ALA A 4 5.26 4.97 -9.66
N LYS A 5 6.13 5.73 -10.35
CA LYS A 5 7.06 6.63 -9.65
C LYS A 5 6.32 7.77 -8.96
N ASN A 6 5.34 8.37 -9.63
CA ASN A 6 4.55 9.43 -9.06
C ASN A 6 3.76 8.95 -7.84
N LEU A 7 3.17 7.76 -7.91
CA LEU A 7 2.49 7.12 -6.78
C LEU A 7 3.44 6.91 -5.58
N LEU A 8 4.67 6.43 -5.87
CA LEU A 8 5.68 6.26 -4.83
C LEU A 8 6.08 7.59 -4.19
N ILE A 9 6.32 8.63 -5.00
CA ILE A 9 6.69 9.97 -4.50
C ILE A 9 5.57 10.56 -3.66
N ASP A 10 4.33 10.47 -4.12
CA ASP A 10 3.14 10.92 -3.40
C ASP A 10 3.02 10.21 -2.04
N SER A 11 3.09 8.88 -2.05
CA SER A 11 3.02 8.08 -0.81
C SER A 11 4.13 8.43 0.18
N LEU A 12 5.37 8.64 -0.28
CA LEU A 12 6.48 9.09 0.59
C LEU A 12 6.24 10.49 1.13
N GLY A 13 5.66 11.38 0.32
CA GLY A 13 5.22 12.71 0.75
C GLY A 13 4.20 12.64 1.87
N ASN A 14 3.19 11.78 1.73
CA ASN A 14 2.15 11.56 2.74
C ASN A 14 2.73 11.00 4.06
N ILE A 15 3.67 10.05 3.99
CA ILE A 15 4.38 9.55 5.18
C ILE A 15 5.08 10.70 5.92
N ILE A 16 5.84 11.52 5.20
CA ILE A 16 6.58 12.64 5.80
C ILE A 16 5.63 13.68 6.39
N ALA A 17 4.56 14.01 5.67
CA ALA A 17 3.54 14.95 6.12
C ALA A 17 2.84 14.44 7.38
N SER A 18 2.43 13.18 7.40
CA SER A 18 1.79 12.54 8.54
C SER A 18 2.66 12.59 9.79
N ILE A 19 3.95 12.27 9.66
CA ILE A 19 4.90 12.34 10.79
C ILE A 19 5.06 13.78 11.29
N ARG A 20 5.16 14.76 10.38
CA ARG A 20 5.42 16.16 10.74
C ARG A 20 4.21 16.90 11.32
N THR A 21 3.03 16.62 10.81
CA THR A 21 1.80 17.28 11.27
C THR A 21 1.20 16.64 12.50
N GLY A 22 1.74 15.50 12.90
CA GLY A 22 1.21 14.75 14.03
C GLY A 22 -0.16 14.11 13.73
N GLY A 23 -0.47 13.86 12.47
CA GLY A 23 -1.66 13.13 12.08
C GLY A 23 -1.72 11.81 12.84
N ASN A 24 -2.75 11.61 13.67
CA ASN A 24 -2.91 10.44 14.54
C ASN A 24 -1.73 10.19 15.50
N VAL A 25 -1.19 11.26 16.14
CA VAL A 25 -0.01 11.18 17.03
C VAL A 25 -0.13 10.05 18.05
N GLU A 26 -1.28 9.93 18.71
CA GLU A 26 -1.50 8.92 19.75
C GLU A 26 -1.45 7.50 19.15
N LEU A 27 -2.07 7.28 18.00
CA LEU A 27 -2.04 5.99 17.31
C LEU A 27 -0.63 5.68 16.81
N ASN A 28 0.07 6.67 16.24
CA ASN A 28 1.45 6.53 15.79
C ASN A 28 2.42 6.21 16.94
N GLN A 29 2.26 6.87 18.10
CA GLN A 29 3.06 6.59 19.29
C GLN A 29 2.77 5.21 19.86
N ASN A 30 1.51 4.82 19.96
CA ASN A 30 1.11 3.51 20.44
C ASN A 30 1.61 2.39 19.53
N MET A 31 1.52 2.59 18.21
CA MET A 31 2.05 1.63 17.23
C MET A 31 3.58 1.55 17.29
N ALA A 32 4.29 2.68 17.34
CA ALA A 32 5.74 2.69 17.46
C ALA A 32 6.22 2.00 18.76
N ASN A 33 5.53 2.22 19.88
CA ASN A 33 5.85 1.62 21.17
C ASN A 33 5.57 0.11 21.21
N ASN A 34 4.49 -0.35 20.56
CA ASN A 34 4.08 -1.76 20.57
C ASN A 34 4.78 -2.60 19.50
N LEU A 35 5.18 -2.00 18.36
CA LEU A 35 5.81 -2.73 17.28
C LEU A 35 7.33 -2.90 17.47
N GLY A 36 7.96 -2.13 18.35
CA GLY A 36 9.42 -2.09 18.53
C GLY A 36 10.16 -1.48 17.33
N ASP A 37 11.45 -1.20 17.48
CA ASP A 37 12.25 -0.53 16.44
C ASP A 37 12.32 -1.30 15.10
N ASN A 38 12.19 -2.62 15.14
CA ASN A 38 12.25 -3.46 13.94
C ASN A 38 10.97 -3.42 13.08
N ASN A 39 9.89 -2.84 13.55
CA ASN A 39 8.58 -2.88 12.88
C ASN A 39 8.13 -1.54 12.26
N ARG A 40 8.99 -0.52 12.26
CA ARG A 40 8.70 0.77 11.58
C ARG A 40 8.52 0.63 10.06
N MET A 41 8.99 -0.48 9.48
CA MET A 41 8.76 -0.85 8.08
C MET A 41 7.56 -1.78 7.92
N SER A 42 6.77 -2.02 8.97
CA SER A 42 5.54 -2.80 8.88
C SER A 42 4.60 -2.21 7.83
N PRO A 43 4.02 -3.02 6.94
CA PRO A 43 3.05 -2.54 5.95
C PRO A 43 1.86 -1.84 6.59
N LEU A 44 1.43 -2.29 7.76
CA LEU A 44 0.35 -1.67 8.52
C LEU A 44 0.72 -0.25 8.94
N TYR A 45 1.92 -0.06 9.53
CA TYR A 45 2.35 1.25 9.99
C TYR A 45 2.57 2.23 8.84
N LEU A 46 3.22 1.79 7.77
CA LEU A 46 3.43 2.63 6.59
C LEU A 46 2.11 2.97 5.89
N GLY A 47 1.19 2.02 5.77
CA GLY A 47 -0.13 2.25 5.19
C GLY A 47 -0.95 3.25 6.00
N MET A 48 -0.89 3.16 7.33
CA MET A 48 -1.51 4.16 8.22
C MET A 48 -0.92 5.56 8.01
N LEU A 49 0.40 5.70 7.90
CA LEU A 49 1.04 7.00 7.67
C LEU A 49 0.62 7.58 6.32
N ILE A 50 0.54 6.76 5.27
CA ILE A 50 0.12 7.22 3.94
C ILE A 50 -1.32 7.72 3.97
N HIS A 51 -2.22 6.97 4.61
CA HIS A 51 -3.67 7.25 4.58
C HIS A 51 -4.17 8.19 5.67
N SER A 52 -3.36 8.53 6.67
CA SER A 52 -3.80 9.25 7.87
C SER A 52 -4.30 10.67 7.65
N LEU A 53 -3.88 11.32 6.58
CA LEU A 53 -4.26 12.69 6.25
C LEU A 53 -5.34 12.77 5.16
N ASP A 54 -5.71 11.64 4.58
CA ASP A 54 -6.67 11.55 3.47
C ASP A 54 -6.26 12.43 2.25
N PHE A 55 -4.94 12.52 2.01
CA PHE A 55 -4.32 13.20 0.87
C PHE A 55 -3.75 12.24 -0.17
N ASP A 56 -3.79 10.95 0.14
CA ASP A 56 -3.25 9.91 -0.71
C ASP A 56 -4.12 9.69 -1.96
N ASP A 57 -3.50 9.03 -2.94
CA ASP A 57 -4.12 8.76 -4.23
C ASP A 57 -5.49 8.10 -4.10
N THR A 58 -6.40 8.48 -4.95
CA THR A 58 -7.72 7.87 -5.02
C THR A 58 -8.06 7.47 -6.45
N HIS A 59 -8.30 6.17 -6.65
CA HIS A 59 -8.87 5.71 -7.92
C HIS A 59 -10.38 5.91 -7.91
N TYR A 60 -10.84 6.92 -8.65
CA TYR A 60 -12.18 7.44 -8.54
C TYR A 60 -13.29 6.41 -8.86
N ASP A 61 -13.13 5.62 -9.93
CA ASP A 61 -14.17 4.65 -10.32
C ASP A 61 -14.22 3.43 -9.39
N ALA A 62 -13.08 3.00 -8.87
CA ALA A 62 -12.98 1.86 -7.96
C ALA A 62 -13.20 2.25 -6.49
N LEU A 63 -13.09 3.54 -6.15
CA LEU A 63 -13.14 4.10 -4.80
C LEU A 63 -12.17 3.38 -3.85
N ILE A 64 -10.91 3.32 -4.26
CA ILE A 64 -9.81 2.73 -3.47
C ILE A 64 -8.58 3.65 -3.46
N HIS A 65 -7.80 3.54 -2.39
CA HIS A 65 -6.52 4.22 -2.21
C HIS A 65 -5.38 3.24 -2.49
N THR A 66 -4.85 3.27 -3.70
CA THR A 66 -3.91 2.22 -4.15
C THR A 66 -2.55 2.34 -3.50
N GLY A 67 -2.06 3.55 -3.24
CA GLY A 67 -0.77 3.82 -2.60
C GLY A 67 -0.70 3.29 -1.18
N ALA A 68 -1.79 3.46 -0.41
CA ALA A 68 -1.84 3.02 1.00
C ALA A 68 -1.67 1.50 1.18
N ILE A 69 -1.92 0.70 0.15
CA ILE A 69 -1.79 -0.76 0.19
C ILE A 69 -0.58 -1.27 -0.57
N THR A 70 -0.30 -0.72 -1.77
CA THR A 70 0.72 -1.26 -2.67
C THR A 70 2.14 -0.81 -2.29
N VAL A 71 2.31 0.46 -1.94
CA VAL A 71 3.63 1.01 -1.59
C VAL A 71 4.18 0.37 -0.31
N PRO A 72 3.41 0.27 0.80
CA PRO A 72 3.89 -0.44 1.99
C PRO A 72 4.25 -1.90 1.73
N ALA A 73 3.44 -2.61 0.94
CA ALA A 73 3.70 -4.01 0.59
C ALA A 73 5.00 -4.17 -0.20
N ALA A 74 5.24 -3.29 -1.20
CA ALA A 74 6.46 -3.30 -1.99
C ALA A 74 7.69 -2.93 -1.15
N MET A 75 7.61 -1.89 -0.31
CA MET A 75 8.69 -1.47 0.59
C MET A 75 9.07 -2.58 1.56
N TYR A 76 8.09 -3.18 2.23
CA TYR A 76 8.34 -4.30 3.15
C TYR A 76 8.95 -5.50 2.45
N SER A 77 8.41 -5.86 1.27
CA SER A 77 8.89 -7.01 0.50
C SER A 77 10.33 -6.82 -0.02
N SER A 78 10.75 -5.57 -0.20
CA SER A 78 12.10 -5.20 -0.66
C SER A 78 13.09 -4.98 0.47
N PHE A 79 12.61 -4.83 1.69
CA PHE A 79 13.47 -4.52 2.84
C PHE A 79 14.51 -5.62 3.06
N ASN A 80 15.77 -5.21 3.21
CA ASN A 80 16.92 -6.12 3.34
C ASN A 80 17.15 -7.06 2.14
N LYS A 81 16.61 -6.73 0.96
CA LYS A 81 16.79 -7.51 -0.27
C LYS A 81 17.44 -6.65 -1.36
N LYS A 82 18.16 -7.32 -2.25
CA LYS A 82 18.70 -6.68 -3.46
C LYS A 82 17.63 -6.71 -4.56
N ILE A 83 16.65 -5.82 -4.46
CA ILE A 83 15.65 -5.58 -5.49
C ILE A 83 16.07 -4.38 -6.32
N ASN A 84 16.05 -4.50 -7.65
CA ASN A 84 16.31 -3.35 -8.53
C ASN A 84 15.08 -2.45 -8.64
N GLY A 85 15.27 -1.22 -9.09
CA GLY A 85 14.18 -0.25 -9.18
C GLY A 85 13.11 -0.63 -10.21
N GLU A 86 13.48 -1.35 -11.27
CA GLU A 86 12.53 -1.82 -12.29
C GLU A 86 11.59 -2.87 -11.73
N ASP A 87 12.11 -3.89 -11.04
CA ASP A 87 11.31 -4.91 -10.37
C ASP A 87 10.38 -4.30 -9.31
N PHE A 88 10.91 -3.34 -8.52
CA PHE A 88 10.11 -2.63 -7.53
C PHE A 88 8.93 -1.89 -8.16
N LEU A 89 9.17 -1.09 -9.20
CA LEU A 89 8.11 -0.34 -9.88
C LEU A 89 7.15 -1.27 -10.63
N THR A 90 7.64 -2.37 -11.19
CA THR A 90 6.79 -3.39 -11.81
C THR A 90 5.85 -4.03 -10.79
N ALA A 91 6.35 -4.34 -9.59
CA ALA A 91 5.51 -4.84 -8.50
C ALA A 91 4.40 -3.86 -8.12
N LEU A 92 4.70 -2.54 -8.07
CA LEU A 92 3.67 -1.52 -7.83
C LEU A 92 2.61 -1.53 -8.93
N VAL A 93 3.03 -1.56 -10.20
CA VAL A 93 2.09 -1.61 -11.34
C VAL A 93 1.18 -2.83 -11.24
N ILE A 94 1.74 -4.03 -11.01
CA ILE A 94 0.97 -5.27 -10.85
C ILE A 94 -0.04 -5.14 -9.70
N GLY A 95 0.40 -4.62 -8.55
CA GLY A 95 -0.44 -4.48 -7.37
C GLY A 95 -1.59 -3.49 -7.58
N VAL A 96 -1.31 -2.33 -8.19
CA VAL A 96 -2.32 -1.31 -8.50
C VAL A 96 -3.32 -1.84 -9.51
N ASP A 97 -2.84 -2.40 -10.62
CA ASP A 97 -3.68 -2.92 -11.69
C ASP A 97 -4.65 -3.99 -11.16
N PHE A 98 -4.13 -4.94 -10.40
CA PHE A 98 -4.95 -5.97 -9.78
C PHE A 98 -5.98 -5.39 -8.80
N ALA A 99 -5.57 -4.47 -7.92
CA ALA A 99 -6.47 -3.87 -6.94
C ALA A 99 -7.63 -3.12 -7.61
N VAL A 100 -7.31 -2.33 -8.66
CA VAL A 100 -8.31 -1.59 -9.43
C VAL A 100 -9.27 -2.54 -10.14
N HIS A 101 -8.77 -3.56 -10.83
CA HIS A 101 -9.61 -4.54 -11.52
C HIS A 101 -10.54 -5.27 -10.55
N LEU A 102 -10.00 -5.75 -9.42
CA LEU A 102 -10.81 -6.47 -8.42
C LEU A 102 -11.89 -5.57 -7.81
N ALA A 103 -11.56 -4.32 -7.48
CA ALA A 103 -12.53 -3.37 -6.94
C ALA A 103 -13.60 -2.96 -7.96
N SER A 104 -13.29 -3.05 -9.26
CA SER A 104 -14.16 -2.63 -10.36
C SER A 104 -15.05 -3.74 -10.92
N ILE A 105 -14.97 -4.99 -10.42
CA ILE A 105 -15.79 -6.11 -10.91
C ILE A 105 -17.27 -5.77 -10.84
N GLU A 106 -17.70 -5.14 -9.76
CA GLU A 106 -19.02 -4.56 -9.64
C GLU A 106 -18.94 -3.21 -8.95
N LYS A 107 -19.43 -2.16 -9.63
CA LYS A 107 -19.31 -0.78 -9.16
C LYS A 107 -19.88 -0.61 -7.74
N HIS A 108 -19.00 -0.23 -6.82
CA HIS A 108 -19.29 0.02 -5.41
C HIS A 108 -19.84 -1.20 -4.62
N LEU A 109 -19.65 -2.43 -5.09
CA LEU A 109 -20.17 -3.63 -4.43
C LEU A 109 -19.70 -3.72 -2.97
N PHE A 110 -18.41 -3.53 -2.73
CA PHE A 110 -17.86 -3.61 -1.37
C PHE A 110 -18.51 -2.59 -0.44
N HIS A 111 -18.64 -1.34 -0.88
CA HIS A 111 -19.29 -0.28 -0.09
C HIS A 111 -20.77 -0.56 0.15
N LYS A 112 -21.50 -1.05 -0.85
CA LYS A 112 -22.91 -1.46 -0.70
C LYS A 112 -23.09 -2.58 0.32
N LYS A 113 -22.06 -3.41 0.51
CA LYS A 113 -22.03 -4.50 1.50
C LYS A 113 -21.45 -4.08 2.85
N GLY A 114 -21.10 -2.81 3.02
CA GLY A 114 -20.54 -2.27 4.27
C GLY A 114 -19.04 -2.54 4.46
N PHE A 115 -18.32 -2.90 3.41
CA PHE A 115 -16.87 -3.10 3.46
C PHE A 115 -16.12 -1.89 2.89
N HIS A 116 -14.97 -1.57 3.46
CA HIS A 116 -14.04 -0.62 2.87
C HIS A 116 -13.25 -1.32 1.75
N ALA A 117 -13.49 -0.91 0.50
CA ALA A 117 -12.94 -1.60 -0.67
C ALA A 117 -11.42 -1.72 -0.64
N THR A 118 -10.70 -0.65 -0.27
CA THR A 118 -9.23 -0.62 -0.16
C THR A 118 -8.72 -1.75 0.73
N SER A 119 -9.34 -1.95 1.89
CA SER A 119 -8.94 -3.01 2.84
C SER A 119 -9.14 -4.41 2.27
N VAL A 120 -10.24 -4.63 1.56
CA VAL A 120 -10.55 -5.94 0.97
C VAL A 120 -9.58 -6.29 -0.14
N VAL A 121 -9.42 -5.39 -1.13
CA VAL A 121 -8.54 -5.67 -2.28
C VAL A 121 -7.06 -5.64 -1.89
N GLY A 122 -6.72 -4.89 -0.84
CA GLY A 122 -5.35 -4.73 -0.35
C GLY A 122 -4.70 -6.04 0.08
N VAL A 123 -5.47 -6.95 0.66
CA VAL A 123 -4.97 -8.28 1.06
C VAL A 123 -4.41 -9.05 -0.14
N PHE A 124 -5.17 -9.09 -1.22
CA PHE A 124 -4.79 -9.83 -2.43
C PHE A 124 -3.67 -9.11 -3.21
N SER A 125 -3.79 -7.80 -3.36
CA SER A 125 -2.78 -6.97 -4.03
C SER A 125 -1.41 -7.08 -3.33
N SER A 126 -1.39 -6.99 -2.00
CA SER A 126 -0.15 -7.14 -1.21
C SER A 126 0.46 -8.52 -1.34
N ALA A 127 -0.36 -9.58 -1.39
CA ALA A 127 0.12 -10.94 -1.60
C ALA A 127 0.77 -11.12 -2.99
N LEU A 128 0.18 -10.52 -4.04
CA LEU A 128 0.76 -10.52 -5.38
C LEU A 128 2.12 -9.80 -5.44
N ILE A 129 2.20 -8.60 -4.85
CA ILE A 129 3.44 -7.82 -4.77
C ILE A 129 4.52 -8.64 -4.06
N TYR A 130 4.17 -9.23 -2.91
CA TYR A 130 5.10 -10.05 -2.14
C TYR A 130 5.57 -11.27 -2.93
N GLY A 131 4.64 -11.99 -3.58
CA GLY A 131 4.96 -13.15 -4.42
C GLY A 131 5.86 -12.82 -5.61
N TYR A 132 5.58 -11.71 -6.29
CA TYR A 132 6.40 -11.24 -7.42
C TYR A 132 7.83 -10.90 -6.98
N LEU A 133 7.98 -10.07 -5.94
CA LEU A 133 9.30 -9.64 -5.46
C LEU A 133 10.10 -10.78 -4.81
N ASN A 134 9.46 -11.82 -4.32
CA ASN A 134 10.08 -13.01 -3.79
C ASN A 134 10.24 -14.14 -4.81
N LYS A 135 9.88 -13.90 -6.08
CA LYS A 135 10.03 -14.86 -7.19
C LYS A 135 9.36 -16.21 -6.88
N PHE A 136 8.17 -16.16 -6.29
CA PHE A 136 7.40 -17.38 -6.05
C PHE A 136 7.07 -18.05 -7.38
N SER A 137 7.37 -19.35 -7.49
CA SER A 137 6.96 -20.14 -8.62
C SER A 137 5.45 -20.39 -8.59
N LYS A 138 4.85 -20.57 -9.78
CA LYS A 138 3.48 -21.08 -9.85
C LYS A 138 3.45 -22.44 -9.12
N ILE A 139 2.46 -22.62 -8.27
CA ILE A 139 2.15 -23.96 -7.76
C ILE A 139 1.67 -24.75 -8.97
N SER A 140 2.44 -25.74 -9.36
CA SER A 140 2.10 -26.68 -10.44
C SER A 140 1.02 -27.66 -9.97
#